data_5f8ef1c65d1c0e5284f4c323bbbe297d
#
_entry.id   5f8ef1c65d1c0e5284f4c323bbbe297d
#
_cell.length_a   1.000
_cell.length_b   1.000
_cell.length_c   1.000
_cell.angle_alpha   90.00
_cell.angle_beta   90.00
_cell.angle_gamma   90.00
#
_symmetry.space_group_name_H-M   'P 1'
#
loop_
_entity.id
_entity.type
_entity.pdbx_description
1 polymer ?
#
loop_
_entity_poly.entity_id
_entity_poly.type
_entity_poly.pdbx_seq_one_letter_code
_entity_poly.pdbx_strand_id
1 'polypeptide(L)'
;MSQLTEFSGKVAIVTGSSSGIGEAIARSLHALGASVVINSSSSVEAGQQIAASLGDNAMYVQADISDKAAGQRLIDETLKQFGQLDILINNAGWTKLIAHHDLEALTDEIFQQTFAVNVWGTWTLTKAAMPHLKQSEDGNVVNITSVAGVRPIGSSIAYSMTKAALNQMTVLLAKSCGPVRINAVAPGLVETPWTKDWQNQHDAVKAVTPLHRSATMEDCVQATLGLIRTKYATGQIFVVDGGLTLVL
;
A
#
# COMPACT_ATOMS: atom_id res chain seq x y z
N MET A 1 20.30 0.65 28.71
CA MET A 1 18.96 0.10 28.47
C MET A 1 18.67 0.32 27.01
N SER A 2 18.61 -0.73 26.18
CA SER A 2 18.18 -0.60 24.79
C SER A 2 16.75 -0.07 24.82
N GLN A 3 16.50 1.08 24.22
CA GLN A 3 15.13 1.51 23.96
C GLN A 3 14.49 0.39 23.09
N LEU A 4 13.52 -0.33 23.66
CA LEU A 4 12.65 -1.18 22.88
C LEU A 4 12.01 -0.29 21.84
N THR A 5 12.33 -0.50 20.59
CA THR A 5 11.73 0.24 19.50
C THR A 5 10.26 -0.18 19.38
N GLU A 6 9.40 0.72 18.95
CA GLU A 6 7.92 0.62 19.03
C GLU A 6 7.35 -0.67 18.43
N PHE A 7 7.93 -1.15 17.32
CA PHE A 7 7.50 -2.38 16.63
C PHE A 7 8.48 -3.55 16.82
N SER A 8 9.28 -3.53 17.88
CA SER A 8 10.19 -4.63 18.19
C SER A 8 9.42 -5.94 18.33
N GLY A 9 9.90 -6.99 17.64
CA GLY A 9 9.26 -8.31 17.60
C GLY A 9 8.03 -8.40 16.69
N LYS A 10 7.67 -7.36 15.94
CA LYS A 10 6.62 -7.40 14.92
C LYS A 10 7.19 -7.72 13.55
N VAL A 11 6.41 -8.42 12.73
CA VAL A 11 6.75 -8.77 11.35
C VAL A 11 5.77 -8.11 10.39
N ALA A 12 6.31 -7.39 9.40
CA ALA A 12 5.53 -6.67 8.42
C ALA A 12 5.84 -7.11 6.98
N ILE A 13 4.82 -7.36 6.18
CA ILE A 13 4.93 -7.45 4.73
C ILE A 13 4.51 -6.10 4.12
N VAL A 14 5.32 -5.56 3.23
CA VAL A 14 4.97 -4.36 2.44
C VAL A 14 5.06 -4.71 0.96
N THR A 15 3.90 -4.78 0.29
CA THR A 15 3.89 -5.10 -1.15
C THR A 15 4.28 -3.89 -2.00
N GLY A 16 4.97 -4.13 -3.14
CA GLY A 16 5.45 -3.05 -4.00
C GLY A 16 6.44 -2.11 -3.30
N SER A 17 7.30 -2.66 -2.45
CA SER A 17 8.23 -1.89 -1.60
C SER A 17 9.65 -1.80 -2.13
N SER A 18 9.86 -2.11 -3.42
CA SER A 18 11.15 -1.87 -4.09
C SER A 18 11.37 -0.39 -4.50
N SER A 19 10.40 0.50 -4.25
CA SER A 19 10.50 1.94 -4.50
C SER A 19 9.34 2.71 -3.87
N GLY A 20 9.44 4.04 -3.85
CA GLY A 20 8.32 4.95 -3.59
C GLY A 20 7.72 4.82 -2.19
N ILE A 21 6.39 4.90 -2.12
CA ILE A 21 5.63 4.87 -0.85
C ILE A 21 5.91 3.57 -0.09
N GLY A 22 5.91 2.43 -0.79
CA GLY A 22 6.14 1.12 -0.17
C GLY A 22 7.54 1.01 0.45
N GLU A 23 8.58 1.45 -0.24
CA GLU A 23 9.94 1.51 0.31
C GLU A 23 10.01 2.40 1.55
N ALA A 24 9.44 3.61 1.48
CA ALA A 24 9.45 4.54 2.60
C ALA A 24 8.75 3.96 3.85
N ILE A 25 7.60 3.30 3.66
CA ILE A 25 6.88 2.61 4.76
C ILE A 25 7.72 1.47 5.33
N ALA A 26 8.32 0.62 4.48
CA ALA A 26 9.13 -0.52 4.92
C ALA A 26 10.35 -0.07 5.74
N ARG A 27 11.08 0.95 5.25
CA ARG A 27 12.21 1.53 5.99
C ARG A 27 11.79 2.12 7.33
N SER A 28 10.64 2.79 7.38
CA SER A 28 10.14 3.40 8.62
C SER A 28 9.69 2.34 9.64
N LEU A 29 9.01 1.28 9.21
CA LEU A 29 8.66 0.16 10.08
C LEU A 29 9.91 -0.54 10.63
N HIS A 30 10.92 -0.76 9.77
CA HIS A 30 12.20 -1.33 10.18
C HIS A 30 12.94 -0.44 11.17
N ALA A 31 13.03 0.87 10.94
CA ALA A 31 13.66 1.82 11.86
C ALA A 31 12.97 1.87 13.23
N LEU A 32 11.69 1.53 13.28
CA LEU A 32 10.89 1.37 14.51
C LEU A 32 10.96 -0.04 15.10
N GLY A 33 11.82 -0.92 14.56
CA GLY A 33 12.15 -2.24 15.13
C GLY A 33 11.39 -3.44 14.57
N ALA A 34 10.54 -3.26 13.56
CA ALA A 34 9.89 -4.38 12.90
C ALA A 34 10.88 -5.17 12.02
N SER A 35 10.67 -6.48 11.92
CA SER A 35 11.20 -7.25 10.80
C SER A 35 10.33 -6.98 9.56
N VAL A 36 10.96 -6.75 8.40
CA VAL A 36 10.21 -6.33 7.20
C VAL A 36 10.50 -7.22 5.99
N VAL A 37 9.44 -7.53 5.26
CA VAL A 37 9.52 -8.23 3.98
C VAL A 37 9.29 -7.24 2.85
N ILE A 38 10.34 -7.03 2.06
CA ILE A 38 10.33 -6.23 0.85
C ILE A 38 9.81 -7.10 -0.30
N ASN A 39 8.92 -6.56 -1.10
CA ASN A 39 8.32 -7.29 -2.22
C ASN A 39 8.25 -6.43 -3.49
N SER A 40 8.43 -7.06 -4.62
CA SER A 40 8.09 -6.55 -5.94
C SER A 40 7.78 -7.69 -6.91
N SER A 41 7.08 -7.39 -8.01
CA SER A 41 6.85 -8.38 -9.09
C SER A 41 8.07 -8.53 -9.99
N SER A 42 8.75 -7.43 -10.33
CA SER A 42 9.81 -7.42 -11.36
C SER A 42 11.09 -6.68 -10.95
N SER A 43 11.03 -5.73 -10.02
CA SER A 43 12.19 -4.92 -9.60
C SER A 43 13.05 -5.66 -8.57
N VAL A 44 13.58 -6.82 -8.97
CA VAL A 44 14.29 -7.77 -8.08
C VAL A 44 15.53 -7.13 -7.46
N GLU A 45 16.40 -6.57 -8.30
CA GLU A 45 17.68 -6.00 -7.85
C GLU A 45 17.45 -4.85 -6.85
N ALA A 46 16.54 -3.93 -7.14
CA ALA A 46 16.20 -2.83 -6.24
C ALA A 46 15.66 -3.35 -4.90
N GLY A 47 14.75 -4.34 -4.93
CA GLY A 47 14.21 -4.93 -3.72
C GLY A 47 15.27 -5.64 -2.87
N GLN A 48 16.18 -6.37 -3.50
CA GLN A 48 17.30 -7.03 -2.82
C GLN A 48 18.28 -6.01 -2.20
N GLN A 49 18.59 -4.93 -2.91
CA GLN A 49 19.44 -3.84 -2.39
C GLN A 49 18.82 -3.18 -1.16
N ILE A 50 17.50 -2.94 -1.18
CA ILE A 50 16.79 -2.38 -0.03
C ILE A 50 16.89 -3.35 1.16
N ALA A 51 16.53 -4.61 0.98
CA ALA A 51 16.60 -5.61 2.05
C ALA A 51 18.01 -5.71 2.62
N ALA A 52 19.04 -5.80 1.78
CA ALA A 52 20.45 -5.85 2.21
C ALA A 52 20.86 -4.58 3.00
N SER A 53 20.37 -3.40 2.61
CA SER A 53 20.66 -2.14 3.31
C SER A 53 20.02 -2.06 4.70
N LEU A 54 18.98 -2.85 4.97
CA LEU A 54 18.28 -2.91 6.25
C LEU A 54 18.87 -3.99 7.18
N GLY A 55 19.60 -4.97 6.66
CA GLY A 55 20.27 -6.01 7.45
C GLY A 55 19.38 -7.19 7.81
N ASP A 56 19.74 -7.89 8.91
CA ASP A 56 19.20 -9.23 9.25
C ASP A 56 17.68 -9.27 9.52
N ASN A 57 17.08 -8.14 9.89
CA ASN A 57 15.64 -8.03 10.12
C ASN A 57 14.86 -7.63 8.86
N ALA A 58 15.45 -7.84 7.68
CA ALA A 58 14.77 -7.60 6.41
C ALA A 58 15.06 -8.73 5.42
N MET A 59 14.07 -9.06 4.61
CA MET A 59 14.23 -9.99 3.49
C MET A 59 13.51 -9.48 2.26
N TYR A 60 13.92 -9.95 1.09
CA TYR A 60 13.23 -9.68 -0.17
C TYR A 60 12.58 -10.95 -0.71
N VAL A 61 11.31 -10.85 -1.12
CA VAL A 61 10.59 -11.93 -1.82
C VAL A 61 10.00 -11.39 -3.11
N GLN A 62 10.46 -11.97 -4.24
CA GLN A 62 9.82 -11.68 -5.53
C GLN A 62 8.48 -12.39 -5.61
N ALA A 63 7.40 -11.63 -5.74
CA ALA A 63 6.07 -12.16 -5.99
C ALA A 63 5.22 -11.13 -6.74
N ASP A 64 4.61 -11.56 -7.83
CA ASP A 64 3.52 -10.83 -8.46
C ASP A 64 2.23 -11.15 -7.69
N ILE A 65 1.66 -10.17 -6.99
CA ILE A 65 0.47 -10.39 -6.17
C ILE A 65 -0.77 -10.73 -7.00
N SER A 66 -0.79 -10.43 -8.31
CA SER A 66 -1.88 -10.85 -9.21
C SER A 66 -1.90 -12.36 -9.46
N ASP A 67 -0.77 -13.04 -9.25
CA ASP A 67 -0.67 -14.50 -9.18
C ASP A 67 -0.89 -14.98 -7.74
N LYS A 68 -2.01 -15.69 -7.55
CA LYS A 68 -2.39 -16.22 -6.24
C LYS A 68 -1.32 -17.14 -5.63
N ALA A 69 -0.65 -17.97 -6.45
CA ALA A 69 0.37 -18.89 -5.95
C ALA A 69 1.63 -18.11 -5.51
N ALA A 70 2.02 -17.06 -6.24
CA ALA A 70 3.11 -16.18 -5.84
C ALA A 70 2.77 -15.42 -4.55
N GLY A 71 1.53 -14.93 -4.40
CA GLY A 71 1.05 -14.30 -3.16
C GLY A 71 1.09 -15.25 -1.96
N GLN A 72 0.68 -16.51 -2.13
CA GLN A 72 0.80 -17.53 -1.07
C GLN A 72 2.25 -17.79 -0.69
N ARG A 73 3.15 -17.93 -1.68
CA ARG A 73 4.58 -18.10 -1.43
C ARG A 73 5.17 -16.93 -0.63
N LEU A 74 4.76 -15.71 -0.88
CA LEU A 74 5.19 -14.53 -0.11
C LEU A 74 4.87 -14.70 1.39
N ILE A 75 3.68 -15.18 1.72
CA ILE A 75 3.28 -15.48 3.10
C ILE A 75 4.12 -16.62 3.67
N ASP A 76 4.23 -17.73 2.95
CA ASP A 76 4.95 -18.93 3.42
C ASP A 76 6.42 -18.64 3.71
N GLU A 77 7.10 -17.87 2.85
CA GLU A 77 8.49 -17.47 3.05
C GLU A 77 8.64 -16.49 4.23
N THR A 78 7.68 -15.60 4.43
CA THR A 78 7.65 -14.72 5.61
C THR A 78 7.56 -15.53 6.91
N LEU A 79 6.65 -16.49 6.97
CA LEU A 79 6.47 -17.33 8.14
C LEU A 79 7.67 -18.26 8.39
N LYS A 80 8.27 -18.78 7.33
CA LYS A 80 9.48 -19.59 7.43
C LYS A 80 10.65 -18.80 8.03
N GLN A 81 10.81 -17.54 7.64
CA GLN A 81 11.92 -16.68 8.09
C GLN A 81 11.70 -16.12 9.49
N PHE A 82 10.49 -15.61 9.77
CA PHE A 82 10.21 -14.81 10.98
C PHE A 82 9.21 -15.47 11.94
N GLY A 83 8.57 -16.57 11.56
CA GLY A 83 7.66 -17.35 12.40
C GLY A 83 6.25 -16.75 12.59
N GLN A 84 6.01 -15.50 12.17
CA GLN A 84 4.75 -14.80 12.39
C GLN A 84 4.47 -13.73 11.30
N LEU A 85 3.26 -13.17 11.33
CA LEU A 85 2.88 -12.00 10.55
C LEU A 85 1.94 -11.12 11.37
N ASP A 86 2.33 -9.88 11.60
CA ASP A 86 1.57 -8.90 12.39
C ASP A 86 0.96 -7.78 11.55
N ILE A 87 1.67 -7.35 10.51
CA ILE A 87 1.30 -6.18 9.72
C ILE A 87 1.36 -6.53 8.23
N LEU A 88 0.27 -6.25 7.51
CA LEU A 88 0.24 -6.32 6.04
C LEU A 88 -0.04 -4.94 5.47
N ILE A 89 0.90 -4.41 4.67
CA ILE A 89 0.71 -3.18 3.91
C ILE A 89 0.49 -3.54 2.44
N ASN A 90 -0.74 -3.42 1.98
CA ASN A 90 -1.10 -3.59 0.59
C ASN A 90 -0.84 -2.27 -0.16
N ASN A 91 0.38 -2.10 -0.64
CA ASN A 91 0.81 -0.91 -1.37
C ASN A 91 1.01 -1.17 -2.87
N ALA A 92 1.32 -2.38 -3.29
CA ALA A 92 1.47 -2.70 -4.71
C ALA A 92 0.25 -2.27 -5.51
N GLY A 93 0.50 -1.67 -6.66
CA GLY A 93 -0.56 -1.21 -7.55
C GLY A 93 -0.02 -0.98 -8.95
N TRP A 94 -0.93 -0.91 -9.91
CA TRP A 94 -0.63 -0.66 -11.30
C TRP A 94 -1.64 0.30 -11.92
N THR A 95 -1.18 1.15 -12.83
CA THR A 95 -2.03 1.99 -13.68
C THR A 95 -1.34 2.35 -14.98
N LYS A 96 -2.14 2.82 -15.93
CA LYS A 96 -1.70 3.56 -17.10
C LYS A 96 -2.40 4.92 -17.10
N LEU A 97 -1.67 5.98 -17.41
CA LEU A 97 -2.24 7.33 -17.51
C LEU A 97 -3.05 7.43 -18.80
N ILE A 98 -4.38 7.53 -18.65
CA ILE A 98 -5.34 7.62 -19.76
C ILE A 98 -6.38 8.68 -19.38
N ALA A 99 -6.58 9.66 -20.24
CA ALA A 99 -7.59 10.69 -20.04
C ALA A 99 -8.99 10.07 -19.95
N HIS A 100 -9.80 10.51 -18.97
CA HIS A 100 -11.11 9.88 -18.70
C HIS A 100 -12.10 9.97 -19.86
N HIS A 101 -11.93 10.93 -20.78
CA HIS A 101 -12.77 11.05 -21.98
C HIS A 101 -12.33 10.15 -23.13
N ASP A 102 -11.14 9.56 -23.08
CA ASP A 102 -10.61 8.67 -24.10
C ASP A 102 -10.91 7.21 -23.72
N LEU A 103 -12.14 6.79 -24.02
CA LEU A 103 -12.60 5.46 -23.65
C LEU A 103 -11.93 4.35 -24.48
N GLU A 104 -11.56 4.67 -25.74
CA GLU A 104 -10.91 3.70 -26.64
C GLU A 104 -9.47 3.39 -26.23
N ALA A 105 -8.75 4.36 -25.63
CA ALA A 105 -7.40 4.13 -25.10
C ALA A 105 -7.38 3.21 -23.87
N LEU A 106 -8.53 3.06 -23.18
CA LEU A 106 -8.68 2.12 -22.08
C LEU A 106 -9.08 0.74 -22.61
N THR A 107 -8.12 0.01 -23.16
CA THR A 107 -8.36 -1.32 -23.73
C THR A 107 -8.73 -2.35 -22.65
N ASP A 108 -9.33 -3.47 -23.07
CA ASP A 108 -9.70 -4.57 -22.16
C ASP A 108 -8.49 -5.11 -21.39
N GLU A 109 -7.32 -5.19 -22.03
CA GLU A 109 -6.09 -5.69 -21.40
C GLU A 109 -5.63 -4.74 -20.28
N ILE A 110 -5.67 -3.41 -20.51
CA ILE A 110 -5.32 -2.41 -19.52
C ILE A 110 -6.31 -2.48 -18.35
N PHE A 111 -7.60 -2.59 -18.65
CA PHE A 111 -8.65 -2.71 -17.65
C PHE A 111 -8.43 -3.96 -16.78
N GLN A 112 -8.29 -5.13 -17.41
CA GLN A 112 -8.08 -6.41 -16.72
C GLN A 112 -6.79 -6.40 -15.89
N GLN A 113 -5.67 -5.91 -16.43
CA GLN A 113 -4.40 -5.78 -15.72
C GLN A 113 -4.55 -4.90 -14.46
N THR A 114 -5.26 -3.77 -14.58
CA THR A 114 -5.49 -2.86 -13.45
C THR A 114 -6.26 -3.56 -12.33
N PHE A 115 -7.32 -4.30 -12.68
CA PHE A 115 -8.11 -5.05 -11.69
C PHE A 115 -7.36 -6.26 -11.13
N ALA A 116 -6.61 -6.98 -11.96
CA ALA A 116 -5.85 -8.15 -11.53
C ALA A 116 -4.82 -7.77 -10.45
N VAL A 117 -4.07 -6.70 -10.64
CA VAL A 117 -3.08 -6.26 -9.64
C VAL A 117 -3.77 -5.61 -8.44
N ASN A 118 -4.59 -4.56 -8.69
CA ASN A 118 -5.03 -3.69 -7.61
C ASN A 118 -6.11 -4.34 -6.72
N VAL A 119 -7.03 -5.10 -7.31
CA VAL A 119 -8.18 -5.67 -6.57
C VAL A 119 -7.96 -7.15 -6.26
N TRP A 120 -7.78 -7.95 -7.29
CA TRP A 120 -7.66 -9.40 -7.12
C TRP A 120 -6.43 -9.79 -6.31
N GLY A 121 -5.27 -9.21 -6.64
CA GLY A 121 -4.01 -9.46 -5.93
C GLY A 121 -4.11 -9.05 -4.47
N THR A 122 -4.61 -7.84 -4.18
CA THR A 122 -4.83 -7.39 -2.80
C THR A 122 -5.79 -8.29 -2.02
N TRP A 123 -6.88 -8.71 -2.66
CA TRP A 123 -7.85 -9.64 -2.05
C TRP A 123 -7.23 -10.99 -1.72
N THR A 124 -6.57 -11.64 -2.70
CA THR A 124 -6.02 -12.98 -2.52
C THR A 124 -4.91 -13.02 -1.48
N LEU A 125 -4.03 -12.01 -1.49
CA LEU A 125 -2.97 -11.87 -0.50
C LEU A 125 -3.51 -11.61 0.90
N THR A 126 -4.46 -10.67 1.05
CA THR A 126 -5.10 -10.38 2.36
C THR A 126 -5.80 -11.63 2.91
N LYS A 127 -6.49 -12.38 2.03
CA LYS A 127 -7.12 -13.65 2.41
C LYS A 127 -6.10 -14.67 2.90
N ALA A 128 -4.96 -14.82 2.23
CA ALA A 128 -3.88 -15.73 2.64
C ALA A 128 -3.22 -15.30 3.95
N ALA A 129 -3.04 -14.00 4.17
CA ALA A 129 -2.45 -13.44 5.40
C ALA A 129 -3.38 -13.56 6.62
N MET A 130 -4.70 -13.55 6.42
CA MET A 130 -5.69 -13.39 7.49
C MET A 130 -5.57 -14.43 8.63
N PRO A 131 -5.36 -15.74 8.39
CA PRO A 131 -5.18 -16.71 9.47
C PRO A 131 -4.01 -16.38 10.41
N HIS A 132 -2.94 -15.82 9.86
CA HIS A 132 -1.71 -15.47 10.59
C HIS A 132 -1.87 -14.13 11.31
N LEU A 133 -2.48 -13.14 10.68
CA LEU A 133 -2.81 -11.87 11.32
C LEU A 133 -3.75 -12.05 12.52
N LYS A 134 -4.66 -13.04 12.48
CA LYS A 134 -5.53 -13.37 13.61
C LYS A 134 -4.80 -14.02 14.80
N GLN A 135 -3.61 -14.56 14.59
CA GLN A 135 -2.75 -15.11 15.65
C GLN A 135 -1.90 -14.03 16.31
N SER A 136 -1.73 -12.88 15.65
CA SER A 136 -1.06 -11.72 16.24
C SER A 136 -1.92 -11.07 17.31
N GLU A 137 -1.30 -10.62 18.40
CA GLU A 137 -1.98 -9.82 19.43
C GLU A 137 -2.55 -8.50 18.90
N ASP A 138 -1.99 -7.98 17.80
CA ASP A 138 -2.38 -6.71 17.19
C ASP A 138 -2.29 -6.78 15.66
N GLY A 139 -2.94 -7.77 15.07
CA GLY A 139 -2.99 -7.96 13.63
C GLY A 139 -3.54 -6.73 12.89
N ASN A 140 -2.82 -6.27 11.88
CA ASN A 140 -3.12 -5.01 11.19
C ASN A 140 -2.96 -5.12 9.68
N VAL A 141 -3.92 -4.57 8.95
CA VAL A 141 -3.84 -4.39 7.49
C VAL A 141 -4.03 -2.91 7.17
N VAL A 142 -3.12 -2.34 6.38
CA VAL A 142 -3.30 -1.00 5.80
C VAL A 142 -3.25 -1.10 4.28
N ASN A 143 -4.32 -0.68 3.64
CA ASN A 143 -4.42 -0.61 2.19
C ASN A 143 -4.02 0.79 1.70
N ILE A 144 -3.06 0.90 0.79
CA ILE A 144 -2.73 2.17 0.14
C ILE A 144 -3.68 2.33 -1.06
N THR A 145 -4.72 3.10 -0.84
CA THR A 145 -5.74 3.38 -1.84
C THR A 145 -5.43 4.67 -2.63
N SER A 146 -6.35 5.58 -2.79
CA SER A 146 -6.14 6.88 -3.43
C SER A 146 -7.38 7.76 -3.27
N VAL A 147 -7.21 9.07 -3.32
CA VAL A 147 -8.33 10.02 -3.54
C VAL A 147 -9.13 9.71 -4.80
N ALA A 148 -8.52 9.04 -5.79
CA ALA A 148 -9.20 8.56 -7.00
C ALA A 148 -10.31 7.53 -6.69
N GLY A 149 -10.27 6.87 -5.54
CA GLY A 149 -11.36 6.02 -5.05
C GLY A 149 -12.44 6.76 -4.25
N VAL A 150 -12.30 8.08 -4.08
CA VAL A 150 -13.20 8.93 -3.28
C VAL A 150 -13.82 10.04 -4.12
N ARG A 151 -13.13 10.52 -5.15
CA ARG A 151 -13.57 11.58 -6.09
C ARG A 151 -13.34 11.12 -7.53
N PRO A 152 -14.07 11.70 -8.51
CA PRO A 152 -13.97 11.32 -9.93
C PRO A 152 -12.71 11.89 -10.60
N ILE A 153 -11.56 11.52 -10.08
CA ILE A 153 -10.22 11.88 -10.55
C ILE A 153 -9.35 10.63 -10.63
N GLY A 154 -8.12 10.76 -11.12
CA GLY A 154 -7.14 9.66 -11.15
C GLY A 154 -6.51 9.49 -12.51
N SER A 155 -5.57 8.56 -12.58
CA SER A 155 -4.77 8.28 -13.77
C SER A 155 -5.55 7.59 -14.90
N SER A 156 -6.65 6.92 -14.59
CA SER A 156 -7.59 6.32 -15.54
C SER A 156 -8.90 5.95 -14.84
N ILE A 157 -9.98 5.72 -15.59
CA ILE A 157 -11.25 5.22 -15.07
C ILE A 157 -11.05 3.88 -14.35
N ALA A 158 -10.34 2.93 -14.97
CA ALA A 158 -10.09 1.61 -14.36
C ALA A 158 -9.34 1.74 -13.02
N TYR A 159 -8.32 2.59 -12.94
CA TYR A 159 -7.60 2.84 -11.69
C TYR A 159 -8.53 3.36 -10.59
N SER A 160 -9.34 4.38 -10.90
CA SER A 160 -10.27 4.98 -9.95
C SER A 160 -11.30 3.96 -9.44
N MET A 161 -11.84 3.12 -10.35
CA MET A 161 -12.73 2.01 -9.98
C MET A 161 -12.03 1.02 -9.03
N THR A 162 -10.76 0.66 -9.30
CA THR A 162 -10.04 -0.28 -8.41
C THR A 162 -9.79 0.32 -7.04
N LYS A 163 -9.50 1.61 -6.94
CA LYS A 163 -9.27 2.28 -5.65
C LYS A 163 -10.57 2.45 -4.85
N ALA A 164 -11.70 2.67 -5.52
CA ALA A 164 -13.02 2.63 -4.88
C ALA A 164 -13.36 1.20 -4.39
N ALA A 165 -13.06 0.17 -5.17
CA ALA A 165 -13.23 -1.22 -4.75
C ALA A 165 -12.38 -1.57 -3.53
N LEU A 166 -11.13 -1.09 -3.44
CA LEU A 166 -10.28 -1.26 -2.26
C LEU A 166 -10.81 -0.53 -1.03
N ASN A 167 -11.37 0.66 -1.18
CA ASN A 167 -12.03 1.37 -0.07
C ASN A 167 -13.19 0.52 0.47
N GLN A 168 -14.05 0.00 -0.40
CA GLN A 168 -15.17 -0.85 0.03
C GLN A 168 -14.69 -2.17 0.63
N MET A 169 -13.66 -2.80 0.05
CA MET A 169 -13.03 -4.02 0.58
C MET A 169 -12.51 -3.77 2.01
N THR A 170 -11.86 -2.64 2.27
CA THR A 170 -11.37 -2.25 3.59
C THR A 170 -12.50 -2.27 4.63
N VAL A 171 -13.62 -1.62 4.32
CA VAL A 171 -14.78 -1.53 5.24
C VAL A 171 -15.41 -2.90 5.49
N LEU A 172 -15.60 -3.70 4.43
CA LEU A 172 -16.20 -5.04 4.53
C LEU A 172 -15.32 -6.01 5.33
N LEU A 173 -14.03 -6.02 5.09
CA LEU A 173 -13.09 -6.86 5.83
C LEU A 173 -12.95 -6.42 7.29
N ALA A 174 -12.91 -5.11 7.56
CA ALA A 174 -12.88 -4.57 8.92
C ALA A 174 -14.09 -5.05 9.74
N LYS A 175 -15.29 -5.04 9.13
CA LYS A 175 -16.52 -5.54 9.75
C LYS A 175 -16.47 -7.04 10.06
N SER A 176 -15.80 -7.84 9.19
CA SER A 176 -15.93 -9.30 9.17
C SER A 176 -14.74 -10.04 9.79
N CYS A 177 -13.59 -9.40 9.93
CA CYS A 177 -12.32 -10.05 10.25
C CYS A 177 -11.75 -9.66 11.62
N GLY A 178 -12.53 -9.01 12.50
CA GLY A 178 -12.06 -8.73 13.86
C GLY A 178 -11.51 -9.98 14.58
N PRO A 179 -10.52 -9.84 15.45
CA PRO A 179 -9.97 -8.59 15.98
C PRO A 179 -8.92 -7.88 15.08
N VAL A 180 -8.56 -8.43 13.90
CA VAL A 180 -7.64 -7.78 12.97
C VAL A 180 -8.20 -6.43 12.55
N ARG A 181 -7.42 -5.36 12.72
CA ARG A 181 -7.78 -4.02 12.30
C ARG A 181 -7.41 -3.81 10.83
N ILE A 182 -8.33 -3.26 10.06
CA ILE A 182 -8.15 -3.09 8.61
C ILE A 182 -8.57 -1.67 8.26
N ASN A 183 -7.61 -0.88 7.76
CA ASN A 183 -7.80 0.52 7.40
C ASN A 183 -7.18 0.82 6.03
N ALA A 184 -7.44 2.00 5.50
CA ALA A 184 -6.83 2.48 4.28
C ALA A 184 -6.27 3.90 4.45
N VAL A 185 -5.16 4.17 3.80
CA VAL A 185 -4.67 5.52 3.49
C VAL A 185 -5.04 5.81 2.04
N ALA A 186 -5.68 6.95 1.80
CA ALA A 186 -6.07 7.45 0.49
C ALA A 186 -5.26 8.71 0.13
N PRO A 187 -4.05 8.59 -0.42
CA PRO A 187 -3.22 9.74 -0.78
C PRO A 187 -3.80 10.53 -1.95
N GLY A 188 -3.48 11.84 -1.98
CA GLY A 188 -3.52 12.65 -3.18
C GLY A 188 -2.43 12.28 -4.16
N LEU A 189 -2.00 13.22 -5.01
CA LEU A 189 -0.84 13.02 -5.86
C LEU A 189 0.45 13.09 -5.04
N VAL A 190 1.26 12.04 -5.12
CA VAL A 190 2.48 11.87 -4.31
C VAL A 190 3.72 11.98 -5.20
N GLU A 191 4.72 12.72 -4.78
CA GLU A 191 6.02 12.81 -5.44
C GLU A 191 6.80 11.51 -5.23
N THR A 192 6.83 10.66 -6.26
CA THR A 192 7.45 9.32 -6.25
C THR A 192 8.16 9.05 -7.58
N PRO A 193 9.04 8.05 -7.67
CA PRO A 193 9.57 7.61 -8.95
C PRO A 193 8.50 7.24 -9.99
N TRP A 194 7.33 6.79 -9.54
CA TRP A 194 6.20 6.45 -10.42
C TRP A 194 5.58 7.67 -11.10
N THR A 195 5.52 8.80 -10.40
CA THR A 195 4.87 10.05 -10.88
C THR A 195 5.88 11.10 -11.36
N LYS A 196 7.18 10.75 -11.48
CA LYS A 196 8.26 11.68 -11.83
C LYS A 196 8.01 12.43 -13.14
N ASP A 197 7.36 11.78 -14.11
CA ASP A 197 7.07 12.34 -15.43
C ASP A 197 5.69 13.03 -15.51
N TRP A 198 4.98 13.19 -14.37
CA TRP A 198 3.65 13.78 -14.28
C TRP A 198 3.69 15.25 -13.84
N GLN A 199 4.63 16.03 -14.41
CA GLN A 199 4.85 17.41 -13.97
C GLN A 199 3.59 18.28 -14.09
N ASN A 200 2.84 18.17 -15.20
CA ASN A 200 1.62 18.93 -15.40
C ASN A 200 0.55 18.63 -14.31
N GLN A 201 0.44 17.37 -13.90
CA GLN A 201 -0.48 16.96 -12.83
C GLN A 201 -0.02 17.50 -11.48
N HIS A 202 1.29 17.46 -11.19
CA HIS A 202 1.83 18.04 -9.97
C HIS A 202 1.59 19.56 -9.90
N ASP A 203 1.81 20.27 -11.00
CA ASP A 203 1.59 21.72 -11.05
C ASP A 203 0.10 22.06 -10.90
N ALA A 204 -0.79 21.29 -11.52
CA ALA A 204 -2.23 21.47 -11.36
C ALA A 204 -2.67 21.23 -9.89
N VAL A 205 -2.15 20.19 -9.24
CA VAL A 205 -2.43 19.91 -7.82
C VAL A 205 -1.92 21.04 -6.93
N LYS A 206 -0.67 21.49 -7.14
CA LYS A 206 -0.08 22.62 -6.39
C LYS A 206 -0.89 23.92 -6.51
N ALA A 207 -1.49 24.14 -7.69
CA ALA A 207 -2.29 25.35 -7.94
C ALA A 207 -3.62 25.37 -7.17
N VAL A 208 -4.25 24.22 -6.95
CA VAL A 208 -5.60 24.14 -6.40
C VAL A 208 -5.67 23.65 -4.95
N THR A 209 -4.72 22.83 -4.48
CA THR A 209 -4.74 22.31 -3.12
C THR A 209 -4.54 23.42 -2.08
N PRO A 210 -5.29 23.41 -0.98
CA PRO A 210 -5.08 24.36 0.14
C PRO A 210 -3.67 24.37 0.71
N LEU A 211 -2.93 23.25 0.69
CA LEU A 211 -1.55 23.19 1.16
C LEU A 211 -0.52 23.50 0.07
N HIS A 212 -0.94 23.84 -1.15
CA HIS A 212 -0.11 24.29 -2.28
C HIS A 212 1.10 23.41 -2.60
N ARG A 213 0.96 22.09 -2.39
CA ARG A 213 1.99 21.10 -2.74
C ARG A 213 1.36 19.74 -3.03
N SER A 214 2.09 18.92 -3.77
CA SER A 214 1.85 17.48 -3.81
C SER A 214 2.23 16.84 -2.47
N ALA A 215 1.70 15.66 -2.19
CA ALA A 215 2.13 14.89 -1.05
C ALA A 215 3.56 14.36 -1.26
N THR A 216 4.29 14.17 -0.17
CA THR A 216 5.55 13.44 -0.15
C THR A 216 5.30 11.98 0.25
N MET A 217 6.29 11.11 0.05
CA MET A 217 6.24 9.74 0.58
C MET A 217 6.11 9.73 2.11
N GLU A 218 6.75 10.69 2.79
CA GLU A 218 6.68 10.82 4.25
C GLU A 218 5.25 11.14 4.74
N ASP A 219 4.47 11.94 4.03
CA ASP A 219 3.07 12.17 4.38
C ASP A 219 2.27 10.84 4.41
N CYS A 220 2.55 9.94 3.47
CA CYS A 220 1.93 8.60 3.43
C CYS A 220 2.44 7.69 4.56
N VAL A 221 3.73 7.76 4.89
CA VAL A 221 4.34 7.03 6.01
C VAL A 221 3.67 7.42 7.32
N GLN A 222 3.60 8.72 7.63
CA GLN A 222 3.01 9.21 8.88
C GLN A 222 1.54 8.80 9.01
N ALA A 223 0.78 8.87 7.94
CA ALA A 223 -0.61 8.41 7.91
C ALA A 223 -0.73 6.91 8.19
N THR A 224 0.13 6.10 7.55
CA THR A 224 0.14 4.64 7.71
C THR A 224 0.51 4.26 9.14
N LEU A 225 1.59 4.83 9.69
CA LEU A 225 2.00 4.60 11.07
C LEU A 225 0.94 5.07 12.06
N GLY A 226 0.27 6.20 11.80
CA GLY A 226 -0.83 6.71 12.60
C GLY A 226 -1.97 5.70 12.71
N LEU A 227 -2.37 5.07 11.60
CA LEU A 227 -3.41 4.03 11.60
C LEU A 227 -2.96 2.74 12.33
N ILE A 228 -1.69 2.34 12.19
CA ILE A 228 -1.15 1.19 12.90
C ILE A 228 -1.16 1.45 14.43
N ARG A 229 -0.80 2.64 14.86
CA ARG A 229 -0.76 3.08 16.27
C ARG A 229 -2.14 3.21 16.91
N THR A 230 -3.13 3.62 16.12
CA THR A 230 -4.49 3.90 16.64
C THR A 230 -5.26 2.60 16.86
N LYS A 231 -5.17 2.05 18.08
CA LYS A 231 -5.71 0.72 18.44
C LYS A 231 -7.23 0.59 18.33
N TYR A 232 -7.96 1.69 18.33
CA TYR A 232 -9.43 1.70 18.23
C TYR A 232 -9.94 2.15 16.84
N ALA A 233 -9.06 2.15 15.82
CA ALA A 233 -9.43 2.47 14.44
C ALA A 233 -9.47 1.20 13.59
N THR A 234 -10.62 0.95 12.97
CA THR A 234 -10.81 -0.07 11.93
C THR A 234 -11.90 0.37 10.95
N GLY A 235 -11.80 -0.03 9.69
CA GLY A 235 -12.73 0.36 8.63
C GLY A 235 -12.59 1.80 8.16
N GLN A 236 -11.51 2.51 8.51
CA GLN A 236 -11.31 3.90 8.16
C GLN A 236 -10.63 4.04 6.80
N ILE A 237 -11.07 5.04 6.05
CA ILE A 237 -10.40 5.52 4.83
C ILE A 237 -9.84 6.90 5.15
N PHE A 238 -8.54 6.95 5.47
CA PHE A 238 -7.87 8.18 5.86
C PHE A 238 -7.32 8.92 4.64
N VAL A 239 -7.98 10.01 4.26
CA VAL A 239 -7.58 10.85 3.13
C VAL A 239 -6.40 11.74 3.54
N VAL A 240 -5.33 11.72 2.73
CA VAL A 240 -4.09 12.49 2.93
C VAL A 240 -3.73 13.18 1.62
N ASP A 241 -4.30 14.35 1.37
CA ASP A 241 -4.33 14.96 0.03
C ASP A 241 -4.08 16.47 -0.02
N GLY A 242 -3.69 17.07 1.11
CA GLY A 242 -3.48 18.53 1.19
C GLY A 242 -4.75 19.36 0.98
N GLY A 243 -5.92 18.72 1.10
CA GLY A 243 -7.22 19.34 0.87
C GLY A 243 -7.72 19.29 -0.59
N LEU A 244 -7.08 18.49 -1.45
CA LEU A 244 -7.46 18.35 -2.86
C LEU A 244 -8.95 17.97 -3.00
N THR A 245 -9.45 17.02 -2.21
CA THR A 245 -10.85 16.58 -2.27
C THR A 245 -11.88 17.60 -1.77
N LEU A 246 -11.45 18.69 -1.16
CA LEU A 246 -12.31 19.78 -0.72
C LEU A 246 -12.60 20.80 -1.83
N VAL A 247 -11.76 20.82 -2.86
CA VAL A 247 -11.80 21.82 -3.97
C VAL A 247 -12.16 21.21 -5.33
N LEU A 248 -12.47 19.91 -5.37
CA LEU A 248 -12.91 19.16 -6.56
C LEU A 248 -14.41 18.90 -6.53
#